data_58dd8d348c653af1ddc513a02311111c
#
_entry.id   58dd8d348c653af1ddc513a02311111c
#
_cell.length_a   1.000
_cell.length_b   1.000
_cell.length_c   1.000
_cell.angle_alpha   90.00
_cell.angle_beta   90.00
_cell.angle_gamma   90.00
#
_symmetry.space_group_name_H-M   'P 1'
#
loop_
_entity.id
_entity.type
_entity.pdbx_description
1 polymer ?
#
loop_
_entity_poly.entity_id
_entity_poly.type
_entity_poly.pdbx_seq_one_letter_code
_entity_poly.pdbx_strand_id
1 'polypeptide(L)'
;VPKVVEVTPDNKYVLAANWCSYTVSVISVEQNKVVKTIKIGRYPRGIAISNDSTKAYVAEMGGNRIHVINLQDFSISYIPIGSNPRAIVLSPDNSTMYVTMNLSGRVASWNLLTNKPGKSVKTGDAARSLAISADGSALYVVNYKSDTMSRVRTSDMKVTQNIKVCNEPIGITYDVPTGNTWVACYKGQIKI
;
A
#
# COMPACT_ATOMS: atom_id res chain seq x y z
N VAL A 1 -13.40 13.04 -1.93
CA VAL A 1 -12.78 12.49 -3.16
C VAL A 1 -12.11 11.17 -2.81
N PRO A 2 -12.56 10.01 -3.36
CA PRO A 2 -11.89 8.74 -3.21
C PRO A 2 -10.54 8.75 -3.94
N LYS A 3 -9.54 8.04 -3.40
CA LYS A 3 -8.17 7.99 -3.94
C LYS A 3 -7.68 6.59 -4.23
N VAL A 4 -8.13 5.60 -3.48
CA VAL A 4 -7.79 4.19 -3.65
C VAL A 4 -9.04 3.37 -3.42
N VAL A 5 -9.19 2.34 -4.22
CA VAL A 5 -10.27 1.35 -4.14
C VAL A 5 -9.63 -0.03 -4.17
N GLU A 6 -10.06 -0.91 -3.28
CA GLU A 6 -9.63 -2.31 -3.22
C GLU A 6 -10.83 -3.23 -3.03
N VAL A 7 -10.78 -4.38 -3.69
CA VAL A 7 -11.82 -5.42 -3.60
C VAL A 7 -11.31 -6.53 -2.67
N THR A 8 -12.18 -7.03 -1.79
CA THR A 8 -11.82 -8.18 -0.95
C THR A 8 -11.65 -9.45 -1.81
N PRO A 9 -10.64 -10.31 -1.51
CA PRO A 9 -10.43 -11.54 -2.28
C PRO A 9 -11.65 -12.46 -2.42
N ASP A 10 -12.55 -12.45 -1.43
CA ASP A 10 -13.83 -13.17 -1.46
C ASP A 10 -14.94 -12.46 -2.27
N ASN A 11 -14.64 -11.31 -2.87
CA ASN A 11 -15.55 -10.47 -3.64
C ASN A 11 -16.79 -9.96 -2.88
N LYS A 12 -16.79 -9.96 -1.53
CA LYS A 12 -17.94 -9.46 -0.76
C LYS A 12 -18.00 -7.96 -0.65
N TYR A 13 -16.83 -7.32 -0.53
CA TYR A 13 -16.75 -5.88 -0.29
C TYR A 13 -15.78 -5.18 -1.24
N VAL A 14 -16.11 -3.91 -1.52
CA VAL A 14 -15.17 -2.94 -2.09
C VAL A 14 -14.92 -1.87 -1.03
N LEU A 15 -13.66 -1.59 -0.74
CA LEU A 15 -13.26 -0.53 0.17
C LEU A 15 -12.75 0.67 -0.61
N ALA A 16 -13.24 1.86 -0.27
CA ALA A 16 -12.81 3.12 -0.89
C ALA A 16 -12.26 4.09 0.15
N ALA A 17 -10.99 4.49 0.00
CA ALA A 17 -10.35 5.51 0.85
C ALA A 17 -10.75 6.90 0.40
N ASN A 18 -11.50 7.61 1.23
CA ASN A 18 -12.06 8.95 0.96
C ASN A 18 -11.16 10.04 1.56
N TRP A 19 -10.27 10.57 0.74
CA TRP A 19 -9.23 11.54 1.12
C TRP A 19 -9.74 12.75 1.89
N CYS A 20 -10.79 13.41 1.38
CA CYS A 20 -11.26 14.68 1.96
C CYS A 20 -12.20 14.48 3.16
N SER A 21 -12.93 13.39 3.22
CA SER A 21 -13.86 13.10 4.33
C SER A 21 -13.23 12.29 5.47
N TYR A 22 -11.97 11.86 5.29
CA TYR A 22 -11.22 11.10 6.30
C TYR A 22 -11.89 9.79 6.70
N THR A 23 -12.51 9.13 5.72
CA THR A 23 -13.26 7.90 5.93
C THR A 23 -12.84 6.81 4.95
N VAL A 24 -13.20 5.58 5.28
CA VAL A 24 -13.27 4.46 4.33
C VAL A 24 -14.73 4.07 4.19
N SER A 25 -15.21 4.01 2.95
CA SER A 25 -16.50 3.42 2.62
C SER A 25 -16.33 1.93 2.38
N VAL A 26 -17.15 1.11 3.02
CA VAL A 26 -17.29 -0.32 2.73
C VAL A 26 -18.56 -0.49 1.92
N ILE A 27 -18.41 -1.00 0.71
CA ILE A 27 -19.47 -1.18 -0.27
C ILE A 27 -19.72 -2.68 -0.40
N SER A 28 -20.94 -3.13 -0.17
CA SER A 28 -21.34 -4.51 -0.44
C SER A 28 -21.44 -4.72 -1.94
N VAL A 29 -20.75 -5.73 -2.48
CA VAL A 29 -20.83 -6.11 -3.89
C VAL A 29 -22.24 -6.65 -4.21
N GLU A 30 -22.79 -7.50 -3.35
CA GLU A 30 -24.11 -8.07 -3.51
C GLU A 30 -25.23 -7.00 -3.53
N GLN A 31 -25.16 -6.05 -2.58
CA GLN A 31 -26.22 -5.03 -2.42
C GLN A 31 -25.97 -3.79 -3.28
N ASN A 32 -24.79 -3.66 -3.89
CA ASN A 32 -24.33 -2.50 -4.66
C ASN A 32 -24.53 -1.15 -3.93
N LYS A 33 -24.30 -1.14 -2.62
CA LYS A 33 -24.44 0.07 -1.79
C LYS A 33 -23.41 0.13 -0.66
N VAL A 34 -23.18 1.33 -0.12
CA VAL A 34 -22.36 1.53 1.07
C VAL A 34 -23.08 0.93 2.28
N VAL A 35 -22.48 -0.07 2.91
CA VAL A 35 -23.01 -0.73 4.12
C VAL A 35 -22.37 -0.20 5.38
N LYS A 36 -21.18 0.40 5.29
CA LYS A 36 -20.48 1.01 6.42
C LYS A 36 -19.61 2.17 5.96
N THR A 37 -19.57 3.23 6.76
CA THR A 37 -18.59 4.31 6.64
C THR A 37 -17.77 4.35 7.93
N ILE A 38 -16.46 4.19 7.79
CA ILE A 38 -15.53 4.07 8.91
C ILE A 38 -14.68 5.35 8.97
N LYS A 39 -14.64 6.02 10.12
CA LYS A 39 -13.74 7.16 10.34
C LYS A 39 -12.30 6.64 10.46
N ILE A 40 -11.43 7.13 9.59
CA ILE A 40 -9.99 6.93 9.59
C ILE A 40 -9.37 8.29 9.87
N GLY A 41 -8.19 8.37 10.37
CA GLY A 41 -7.53 9.65 10.55
C GLY A 41 -7.28 10.40 9.23
N ARG A 42 -6.51 11.47 9.29
CA ARG A 42 -6.36 12.44 8.18
C ARG A 42 -5.74 11.79 6.92
N TYR A 43 -6.35 12.04 5.79
CA TYR A 43 -5.86 11.65 4.45
C TYR A 43 -5.63 10.15 4.29
N PRO A 44 -6.67 9.30 4.44
CA PRO A 44 -6.56 7.87 4.13
C PRO A 44 -6.12 7.67 2.68
N ARG A 45 -5.15 6.75 2.47
CA ARG A 45 -4.54 6.58 1.15
C ARG A 45 -4.47 5.12 0.71
N GLY A 46 -3.37 4.42 0.97
CA GLY A 46 -3.20 3.03 0.56
C GLY A 46 -4.12 2.11 1.35
N ILE A 47 -4.67 1.12 0.67
CA ILE A 47 -5.41 0.01 1.25
C ILE A 47 -4.71 -1.28 0.83
N ALA A 48 -4.59 -2.24 1.73
CA ALA A 48 -4.25 -3.62 1.43
C ALA A 48 -5.18 -4.53 2.21
N ILE A 49 -5.60 -5.65 1.61
CA ILE A 49 -6.55 -6.59 2.22
C ILE A 49 -5.85 -7.94 2.37
N SER A 50 -6.05 -8.61 3.51
CA SER A 50 -5.51 -9.95 3.73
C SER A 50 -6.16 -10.97 2.78
N ASN A 51 -5.40 -11.99 2.36
CA ASN A 51 -5.85 -12.99 1.39
C ASN A 51 -7.07 -13.79 1.86
N ASP A 52 -7.27 -13.89 3.17
CA ASP A 52 -8.44 -14.51 3.81
C ASP A 52 -9.66 -13.58 3.92
N SER A 53 -9.56 -12.35 3.42
CA SER A 53 -10.61 -11.33 3.47
C SER A 53 -11.07 -10.97 4.90
N THR A 54 -10.25 -11.20 5.92
CA THR A 54 -10.63 -10.91 7.31
C THR A 54 -10.21 -9.52 7.76
N LYS A 55 -9.15 -8.93 7.16
CA LYS A 55 -8.58 -7.64 7.58
C LYS A 55 -8.27 -6.74 6.40
N ALA A 56 -8.53 -5.45 6.58
CA ALA A 56 -8.05 -4.41 5.69
C ALA A 56 -7.13 -3.46 6.45
N TYR A 57 -6.02 -3.10 5.81
CA TYR A 57 -4.99 -2.19 6.33
C TYR A 57 -5.06 -0.88 5.55
N VAL A 58 -5.24 0.24 6.24
CA VAL A 58 -5.42 1.56 5.62
C VAL A 58 -4.38 2.55 6.14
N ALA A 59 -3.61 3.12 5.23
CA ALA A 59 -2.60 4.12 5.57
C ALA A 59 -3.24 5.48 5.90
N GLU A 60 -2.98 6.01 7.08
CA GLU A 60 -3.28 7.39 7.45
C GLU A 60 -2.13 8.31 7.03
N MET A 61 -2.16 8.81 5.80
CA MET A 61 -1.06 9.62 5.26
C MET A 61 -0.84 10.93 6.02
N GLY A 62 -1.88 11.53 6.58
CA GLY A 62 -1.78 12.72 7.43
C GLY A 62 -1.42 12.42 8.88
N GLY A 63 -1.05 11.20 9.19
CA GLY A 63 -0.72 10.71 10.52
C GLY A 63 0.52 9.82 10.55
N ASN A 64 0.55 8.88 11.47
CA ASN A 64 1.70 8.01 11.74
C ASN A 64 1.32 6.55 11.98
N ARG A 65 0.17 6.12 11.46
CA ARG A 65 -0.39 4.79 11.73
C ARG A 65 -1.02 4.16 10.50
N ILE A 66 -1.17 2.85 10.59
CA ILE A 66 -2.03 2.04 9.72
C ILE A 66 -3.25 1.66 10.53
N HIS A 67 -4.44 1.97 10.04
CA HIS A 67 -5.67 1.47 10.62
C HIS A 67 -5.90 0.04 10.14
N VAL A 68 -6.24 -0.85 11.07
CA VAL A 68 -6.58 -2.25 10.80
C VAL A 68 -8.07 -2.39 11.02
N ILE A 69 -8.81 -2.66 9.96
CA ILE A 69 -10.27 -2.87 9.97
C ILE A 69 -10.51 -4.38 9.96
N ASN A 70 -11.21 -4.89 10.95
CA ASN A 70 -11.76 -6.24 10.91
C ASN A 70 -12.98 -6.24 9.97
N LEU A 71 -12.96 -7.07 8.93
CA LEU A 71 -14.02 -7.07 7.92
C LEU A 71 -15.26 -7.91 8.32
N GLN A 72 -15.23 -8.58 9.46
CA GLN A 72 -16.39 -9.32 9.99
C GLN A 72 -17.33 -8.42 10.81
N ASP A 73 -16.76 -7.51 11.64
CA ASP A 73 -17.52 -6.65 12.54
C ASP A 73 -17.28 -5.16 12.35
N PHE A 74 -16.35 -4.81 11.46
CA PHE A 74 -15.88 -3.44 11.17
C PHE A 74 -15.26 -2.73 12.39
N SER A 75 -14.79 -3.47 13.37
CA SER A 75 -13.99 -2.93 14.46
C SER A 75 -12.62 -2.43 13.96
N ILE A 76 -12.03 -1.46 14.65
CA ILE A 76 -10.80 -0.80 14.22
C ILE A 76 -9.76 -0.91 15.32
N SER A 77 -8.55 -1.28 14.93
CA SER A 77 -7.33 -1.13 15.68
C SER A 77 -6.28 -0.39 14.84
N TYR A 78 -5.08 -0.16 15.36
CA TYR A 78 -4.04 0.52 14.60
C TYR A 78 -2.64 -0.01 14.91
N ILE A 79 -1.75 0.16 13.93
CA ILE A 79 -0.32 -0.14 13.98
C ILE A 79 0.45 1.17 13.89
N PRO A 80 1.31 1.52 14.86
CA PRO A 80 2.18 2.68 14.77
C PRO A 80 3.35 2.38 13.82
N ILE A 81 3.37 3.01 12.63
CA ILE A 81 4.37 2.71 11.58
C ILE A 81 5.38 3.84 11.35
N GLY A 82 5.09 5.04 11.85
CA GLY A 82 5.85 6.25 11.58
C GLY A 82 5.14 7.21 10.64
N SER A 83 5.69 8.41 10.46
CA SER A 83 5.00 9.51 9.82
C SER A 83 4.81 9.34 8.31
N ASN A 84 3.67 9.77 7.82
CA ASN A 84 3.30 9.88 6.42
C ASN A 84 3.30 8.54 5.64
N PRO A 85 2.69 7.46 6.19
CA PRO A 85 2.51 6.22 5.45
C PRO A 85 1.59 6.46 4.25
N ARG A 86 1.93 5.86 3.08
CA ARG A 86 1.19 6.19 1.87
C ARG A 86 0.59 4.98 1.15
N ALA A 87 1.39 4.03 0.72
CA ALA A 87 0.93 2.82 0.04
C ALA A 87 1.34 1.59 0.84
N ILE A 88 0.56 0.55 0.74
CA ILE A 88 0.71 -0.69 1.51
C ILE A 88 0.64 -1.87 0.55
N VAL A 89 1.48 -2.88 0.76
CA VAL A 89 1.29 -4.23 0.23
C VAL A 89 1.56 -5.25 1.34
N LEU A 90 0.95 -6.42 1.22
CA LEU A 90 1.20 -7.57 2.09
C LEU A 90 2.10 -8.57 1.37
N SER A 91 2.90 -9.32 2.12
CA SER A 91 3.56 -10.52 1.58
C SER A 91 2.51 -11.57 1.17
N PRO A 92 2.81 -12.45 0.21
CA PRO A 92 1.86 -13.46 -0.26
C PRO A 92 1.30 -14.38 0.84
N ASP A 93 2.07 -14.58 1.91
CA ASP A 93 1.69 -15.37 3.10
C ASP A 93 0.98 -14.54 4.19
N ASN A 94 0.73 -13.25 3.96
CA ASN A 94 0.19 -12.29 4.92
C ASN A 94 1.02 -12.13 6.23
N SER A 95 2.25 -12.61 6.28
CA SER A 95 3.08 -12.50 7.49
C SER A 95 3.69 -11.11 7.67
N THR A 96 3.90 -10.39 6.57
CA THR A 96 4.59 -9.10 6.58
C THR A 96 3.83 -8.04 5.77
N MET A 97 3.70 -6.87 6.36
CA MET A 97 3.21 -5.67 5.69
C MET A 97 4.38 -4.77 5.32
N TYR A 98 4.37 -4.23 4.09
CA TYR A 98 5.34 -3.25 3.60
C TYR A 98 4.63 -1.94 3.31
N VAL A 99 5.21 -0.83 3.79
CA VAL A 99 4.59 0.50 3.73
C VAL A 99 5.58 1.52 3.19
N THR A 100 5.18 2.30 2.19
CA THR A 100 5.96 3.47 1.78
C THR A 100 5.76 4.62 2.76
N MET A 101 6.87 5.19 3.22
CA MET A 101 6.94 6.38 4.08
C MET A 101 7.29 7.57 3.20
N ASN A 102 6.28 8.31 2.74
CA ASN A 102 6.44 9.27 1.63
C ASN A 102 7.44 10.39 1.95
N LEU A 103 7.35 11.04 3.10
CA LEU A 103 8.24 12.15 3.46
C LEU A 103 9.69 11.73 3.65
N SER A 104 9.93 10.56 4.24
CA SER A 104 11.28 10.06 4.49
C SER A 104 11.88 9.34 3.28
N GLY A 105 11.08 9.05 2.25
CA GLY A 105 11.52 8.31 1.07
C GLY A 105 11.98 6.88 1.37
N ARG A 106 11.29 6.21 2.29
CA ARG A 106 11.64 4.88 2.79
C ARG A 106 10.51 3.88 2.54
N VAL A 107 10.85 2.61 2.56
CA VAL A 107 9.90 1.52 2.76
C VAL A 107 10.19 0.90 4.13
N ALA A 108 9.16 0.73 4.94
CA ALA A 108 9.21 0.06 6.23
C ALA A 108 8.48 -1.28 6.15
N SER A 109 8.95 -2.27 6.88
CA SER A 109 8.26 -3.55 7.07
C SER A 109 7.70 -3.66 8.49
N TRP A 110 6.61 -4.42 8.61
CA TRP A 110 5.99 -4.76 9.89
C TRP A 110 5.63 -6.24 9.88
N ASN A 111 6.09 -6.98 10.89
CA ASN A 111 5.73 -8.37 11.05
C ASN A 111 4.33 -8.46 11.68
N LEU A 112 3.36 -8.99 10.92
CA LEU A 112 1.96 -9.09 11.34
C LEU A 112 1.69 -10.24 12.31
N LEU A 113 2.54 -11.27 12.31
CA LEU A 113 2.39 -12.43 13.23
C LEU A 113 2.83 -12.07 14.65
N THR A 114 3.96 -11.36 14.77
CA THR A 114 4.51 -10.95 16.06
C THR A 114 4.07 -9.56 16.49
N ASN A 115 3.39 -8.83 15.60
CA ASN A 115 2.98 -7.44 15.77
C ASN A 115 4.15 -6.51 16.16
N LYS A 116 5.29 -6.65 15.46
CA LYS A 116 6.51 -5.87 15.73
C LYS A 116 7.03 -5.17 14.47
N PRO A 117 7.69 -3.99 14.65
CA PRO A 117 8.37 -3.34 13.54
C PRO A 117 9.50 -4.22 13.00
N GLY A 118 9.63 -4.27 11.70
CA GLY A 118 10.75 -4.87 11.00
C GLY A 118 11.80 -3.83 10.57
N LYS A 119 12.53 -4.13 9.51
CA LYS A 119 13.53 -3.23 8.92
C LYS A 119 12.89 -2.14 8.05
N SER A 120 13.64 -1.07 7.81
CA SER A 120 13.29 -0.07 6.81
C SER A 120 14.50 0.33 5.98
N VAL A 121 14.26 0.71 4.71
CA VAL A 121 15.31 1.10 3.78
C VAL A 121 14.93 2.38 3.04
N LYS A 122 15.91 3.27 2.81
CA LYS A 122 15.76 4.43 1.93
C LYS A 122 15.75 3.94 0.49
N THR A 123 14.76 4.37 -0.32
CA THR A 123 14.63 4.02 -1.73
C THR A 123 14.90 5.23 -2.64
N GLY A 124 14.32 6.36 -2.31
CA GLY A 124 14.47 7.61 -3.04
C GLY A 124 13.54 8.67 -2.45
N ASP A 125 13.53 9.87 -3.00
CA ASP A 125 12.72 10.94 -2.43
C ASP A 125 11.26 10.80 -2.83
N ALA A 126 10.39 11.00 -1.84
CA ALA A 126 8.94 10.82 -1.95
C ALA A 126 8.56 9.41 -2.43
N ALA A 127 9.01 8.35 -1.71
CA ALA A 127 8.54 6.98 -1.96
C ALA A 127 7.00 6.95 -1.98
N ARG A 128 6.41 6.48 -3.10
CA ARG A 128 4.99 6.76 -3.37
C ARG A 128 4.14 5.50 -3.42
N SER A 129 4.25 4.73 -4.47
CA SER A 129 3.55 3.47 -4.65
C SER A 129 4.53 2.31 -4.64
N LEU A 130 4.08 1.14 -4.28
CA LEU A 130 4.88 -0.07 -4.31
C LEU A 130 4.06 -1.26 -4.81
N ALA A 131 4.75 -2.22 -5.41
CA ALA A 131 4.24 -3.53 -5.77
C ALA A 131 5.19 -4.60 -5.21
N ILE A 132 4.70 -5.82 -5.07
CA ILE A 132 5.47 -6.97 -4.61
C ILE A 132 5.49 -8.04 -5.70
N SER A 133 6.62 -8.76 -5.85
CA SER A 133 6.69 -9.92 -6.74
C SER A 133 5.79 -11.05 -6.27
N ALA A 134 5.39 -11.94 -7.18
CA ALA A 134 4.48 -13.06 -6.88
C ALA A 134 5.01 -13.99 -5.77
N ASP A 135 6.33 -14.18 -5.73
CA ASP A 135 7.02 -14.99 -4.72
C ASP A 135 7.31 -14.24 -3.41
N GLY A 136 6.98 -12.95 -3.36
CA GLY A 136 7.26 -12.08 -2.20
C GLY A 136 8.72 -11.70 -2.01
N SER A 137 9.64 -12.07 -2.90
CA SER A 137 11.09 -11.87 -2.73
C SER A 137 11.56 -10.44 -3.01
N ALA A 138 10.76 -9.65 -3.75
CA ALA A 138 11.12 -8.30 -4.16
C ALA A 138 9.95 -7.32 -4.05
N LEU A 139 10.26 -6.10 -3.60
CA LEU A 139 9.40 -4.94 -3.72
C LEU A 139 9.91 -4.02 -4.84
N TYR A 140 8.98 -3.42 -5.54
CA TYR A 140 9.24 -2.40 -6.55
C TYR A 140 8.59 -1.10 -6.08
N VAL A 141 9.39 -0.05 -5.92
CA VAL A 141 8.97 1.19 -5.28
C VAL A 141 9.24 2.37 -6.21
N VAL A 142 8.20 3.11 -6.56
CA VAL A 142 8.39 4.36 -7.31
C VAL A 142 8.65 5.53 -6.38
N ASN A 143 9.69 6.32 -6.72
CA ASN A 143 10.15 7.47 -5.97
C ASN A 143 9.81 8.74 -6.76
N TYR A 144 8.74 9.40 -6.37
CA TYR A 144 8.10 10.47 -7.13
C TYR A 144 9.04 11.65 -7.45
N LYS A 145 9.81 12.12 -6.45
CA LYS A 145 10.73 13.26 -6.62
C LYS A 145 12.09 12.88 -7.17
N SER A 146 12.45 11.60 -7.15
CA SER A 146 13.72 11.11 -7.69
C SER A 146 13.61 10.64 -9.13
N ASP A 147 12.41 10.54 -9.70
CA ASP A 147 12.15 10.00 -11.04
C ASP A 147 12.66 8.57 -11.24
N THR A 148 12.67 7.79 -10.16
CA THR A 148 13.26 6.44 -10.14
C THR A 148 12.26 5.38 -9.68
N MET A 149 12.59 4.13 -10.02
CA MET A 149 12.06 2.94 -9.38
C MET A 149 13.19 2.18 -8.69
N SER A 150 12.97 1.76 -7.45
CA SER A 150 13.89 0.93 -6.68
C SER A 150 13.34 -0.48 -6.55
N ARG A 151 14.21 -1.49 -6.78
CA ARG A 151 13.95 -2.87 -6.41
C ARG A 151 14.56 -3.14 -5.04
N VAL A 152 13.76 -3.62 -4.10
CA VAL A 152 14.17 -3.94 -2.73
C VAL A 152 14.01 -5.44 -2.51
N ARG A 153 15.07 -6.12 -2.08
CA ARG A 153 15.01 -7.51 -1.65
C ARG A 153 14.35 -7.59 -0.27
N THR A 154 13.31 -8.39 -0.11
CA THR A 154 12.49 -8.44 1.12
C THR A 154 13.18 -9.11 2.29
N SER A 155 14.02 -10.13 2.06
CA SER A 155 14.67 -10.93 3.11
C SER A 155 15.58 -10.12 4.03
N ASP A 156 16.24 -9.08 3.51
CA ASP A 156 17.15 -8.22 4.26
C ASP A 156 16.84 -6.73 4.17
N MET A 157 15.81 -6.37 3.39
CA MET A 157 15.39 -4.99 3.11
C MET A 157 16.52 -4.15 2.52
N LYS A 158 17.21 -4.68 1.51
CA LYS A 158 18.26 -3.96 0.76
C LYS A 158 17.79 -3.56 -0.63
N VAL A 159 18.10 -2.33 -1.03
CA VAL A 159 17.95 -1.89 -2.41
C VAL A 159 18.99 -2.64 -3.27
N THR A 160 18.49 -3.42 -4.23
CA THR A 160 19.34 -4.20 -5.16
C THR A 160 19.49 -3.52 -6.51
N GLN A 161 18.55 -2.63 -6.85
CA GLN A 161 18.55 -1.89 -8.10
C GLN A 161 17.83 -0.56 -7.92
N ASN A 162 18.31 0.48 -8.58
CA ASN A 162 17.66 1.77 -8.69
C ASN A 162 17.83 2.29 -10.11
N ILE A 163 16.74 2.49 -10.82
CA ILE A 163 16.73 2.90 -12.23
C ILE A 163 15.89 4.16 -12.42
N LYS A 164 16.29 5.00 -13.37
CA LYS A 164 15.44 6.09 -13.86
C LYS A 164 14.30 5.50 -14.68
N VAL A 165 13.09 5.99 -14.45
CA VAL A 165 11.90 5.54 -15.19
C VAL A 165 11.29 6.68 -16.00
N CYS A 166 10.67 7.64 -15.37
CA CYS A 166 10.00 8.77 -16.01
C CYS A 166 9.86 9.90 -15.00
N ASN A 167 9.52 11.09 -15.44
CA ASN A 167 9.26 12.19 -14.55
C ASN A 167 8.00 11.90 -13.70
N GLU A 168 8.14 12.06 -12.39
CA GLU A 168 7.04 11.95 -11.43
C GLU A 168 6.28 10.62 -11.51
N PRO A 169 6.92 9.45 -11.28
CA PRO A 169 6.23 8.17 -11.28
C PRO A 169 5.24 8.10 -10.12
N ILE A 170 3.99 7.70 -10.41
CA ILE A 170 2.88 7.76 -9.44
C ILE A 170 2.27 6.42 -9.09
N GLY A 171 2.27 5.47 -10.01
CA GLY A 171 1.69 4.15 -9.83
C GLY A 171 2.64 3.07 -10.28
N ILE A 172 2.54 1.90 -9.71
CA ILE A 172 3.28 0.70 -10.11
C ILE A 172 2.43 -0.53 -9.85
N THR A 173 2.53 -1.48 -10.76
CA THR A 173 1.99 -2.83 -10.57
C THR A 173 2.99 -3.87 -11.05
N TYR A 174 2.95 -5.04 -10.46
CA TYR A 174 3.69 -6.22 -10.90
C TYR A 174 2.76 -7.13 -11.69
N ASP A 175 3.15 -7.44 -12.91
CA ASP A 175 2.41 -8.34 -13.79
C ASP A 175 2.94 -9.77 -13.58
N VAL A 176 2.16 -10.59 -12.88
CA VAL A 176 2.55 -11.94 -12.50
C VAL A 176 2.85 -12.84 -13.70
N PRO A 177 2.03 -12.87 -14.78
CA PRO A 177 2.29 -13.71 -15.95
C PRO A 177 3.61 -13.42 -16.67
N THR A 178 4.02 -12.16 -16.76
CA THR A 178 5.23 -11.76 -17.50
C THR A 178 6.44 -11.49 -16.62
N GLY A 179 6.24 -11.30 -15.31
CA GLY A 179 7.29 -10.87 -14.39
C GLY A 179 7.69 -9.40 -14.53
N ASN A 180 6.99 -8.64 -15.36
CA ASN A 180 7.27 -7.23 -15.59
C ASN A 180 6.67 -6.31 -14.53
N THR A 181 7.25 -5.13 -14.38
CA THR A 181 6.65 -4.03 -13.61
C THR A 181 6.21 -2.91 -14.53
N TRP A 182 4.98 -2.48 -14.35
CA TRP A 182 4.38 -1.37 -15.11
C TRP A 182 4.35 -0.13 -14.24
N VAL A 183 4.94 0.95 -14.72
CA VAL A 183 5.04 2.22 -14.00
C VAL A 183 4.25 3.29 -14.74
N ALA A 184 3.27 3.87 -14.05
CA ALA A 184 2.52 5.03 -14.54
C ALA A 184 3.17 6.33 -14.08
N CYS A 185 3.31 7.28 -15.00
CA CYS A 185 3.95 8.56 -14.81
C CYS A 185 2.94 9.70 -14.87
N TYR A 186 3.14 10.75 -14.07
CA TYR A 186 2.18 11.86 -13.96
C TYR A 186 1.91 12.56 -15.30
N LYS A 187 2.91 12.62 -16.19
CA LYS A 187 2.80 13.27 -17.51
C LYS A 187 2.26 12.33 -18.62
N GLY A 188 1.56 11.27 -18.27
CA GLY A 188 0.85 10.43 -19.25
C GLY A 188 1.72 9.38 -19.94
N GLN A 189 2.83 8.96 -19.35
CA GLN A 189 3.66 7.87 -19.86
C GLN A 189 3.46 6.60 -19.03
N ILE A 190 3.61 5.45 -19.68
CA ILE A 190 3.74 4.14 -19.04
C ILE A 190 5.11 3.57 -19.42
N LYS A 191 5.83 3.02 -18.45
CA LYS A 191 7.11 2.31 -18.62
C LYS A 191 6.98 0.88 -18.14
N ILE A 192 7.70 -0.02 -18.82
CA ILE A 192 7.80 -1.45 -18.49
C ILE A 192 9.25 -1.75 -18.13
#